data_b1a1c7bf31266b3192f19d7bc5de2fe8
#
_entry.id   b1a1c7bf31266b3192f19d7bc5de2fe8
#
_cell.length_a   1.000
_cell.length_b   1.000
_cell.length_c   1.000
_cell.angle_alpha   90.00
_cell.angle_beta   90.00
_cell.angle_gamma   90.00
#
_symmetry.space_group_name_H-M   'P 1'
#
loop_
_entity.id
_entity.type
_entity.pdbx_description
1 polymer ?
#
loop_
_entity_poly.entity_id
_entity_poly.type
_entity_poly.pdbx_seq_one_letter_code
_entity_poly.pdbx_strand_id
1 'polypeptide(L)'
;LDNLQDVDVAIFSACHGTPYKPGTASHAANAPAAIREALSWYSSNPEQLDLDTMKPVFSGKTVVDCGDINGSTTDGSANRQTINRTTKDILLTGSIPILIGGDDSTPIPFIEAIASQMPVVIVQIDAHIDWREEIGGERFGFSSTMRRSSEFENVRKIIQIGGRGPGSARPADLAAAQAWGVKFFSPVMFIRTGSLLSLTPFLKMPI
;
A
#
# COMPACT_ATOMS: atom_id res chain seq x y z
N LEU A 1 18.33 -0.13 -9.51
CA LEU A 1 18.12 -1.53 -9.02
C LEU A 1 19.29 -2.47 -9.37
N ASP A 2 20.46 -1.93 -9.72
CA ASP A 2 21.52 -2.71 -10.39
C ASP A 2 22.23 -3.74 -9.48
N ASN A 3 22.00 -3.75 -8.18
CA ASN A 3 22.53 -4.79 -7.29
C ASN A 3 21.73 -4.89 -5.97
N LEU A 4 20.68 -5.68 -6.00
CA LEU A 4 19.90 -6.03 -4.79
C LEU A 4 20.24 -7.45 -4.27
N GLN A 5 21.39 -7.99 -4.66
CA GLN A 5 21.84 -9.27 -4.14
C GLN A 5 22.12 -9.13 -2.63
N ASP A 6 21.61 -10.06 -1.84
CA ASP A 6 21.71 -10.07 -0.37
C ASP A 6 21.01 -8.88 0.35
N VAL A 7 20.02 -8.25 -0.30
CA VAL A 7 19.15 -7.23 0.29
C VAL A 7 17.87 -7.88 0.80
N ASP A 8 17.54 -7.69 2.08
CA ASP A 8 16.31 -8.22 2.66
C ASP A 8 15.09 -7.34 2.34
N VAL A 9 15.27 -6.02 2.34
CA VAL A 9 14.20 -5.04 2.11
C VAL A 9 14.66 -3.96 1.17
N ALA A 10 13.93 -3.73 0.10
CA ALA A 10 14.17 -2.66 -0.85
C ALA A 10 13.03 -1.64 -0.82
N ILE A 11 13.37 -0.39 -0.47
CA ILE A 11 12.44 0.73 -0.44
C ILE A 11 12.57 1.47 -1.76
N PHE A 12 11.46 1.78 -2.41
CA PHE A 12 11.43 2.66 -3.57
C PHE A 12 10.22 3.59 -3.50
N SER A 13 10.21 4.64 -4.30
CA SER A 13 9.13 5.61 -4.25
C SER A 13 8.54 5.90 -5.61
N ALA A 14 7.23 6.18 -5.64
CA ALA A 14 6.47 6.62 -6.80
C ALA A 14 5.72 7.91 -6.47
N CYS A 15 6.21 9.04 -6.94
CA CYS A 15 5.58 10.35 -6.72
C CYS A 15 4.24 10.50 -7.44
N HIS A 16 4.03 9.77 -8.53
CA HIS A 16 2.84 9.84 -9.38
C HIS A 16 2.27 8.45 -9.65
N GLY A 17 0.96 8.31 -9.44
CA GLY A 17 0.18 7.14 -9.82
C GLY A 17 -0.69 7.43 -11.04
N THR A 18 -2.01 7.28 -10.92
CA THR A 18 -2.98 7.53 -12.00
C THR A 18 -3.76 8.80 -11.72
N PRO A 19 -3.50 9.91 -12.43
CA PRO A 19 -4.23 11.14 -12.23
C PRO A 19 -5.65 11.03 -12.80
N TYR A 20 -6.66 11.56 -12.09
CA TYR A 20 -8.03 11.68 -12.64
C TYR A 20 -8.10 12.65 -13.79
N LYS A 21 -7.20 13.62 -13.85
CA LYS A 21 -7.10 14.58 -14.96
C LYS A 21 -5.64 14.62 -15.41
N PRO A 22 -5.34 14.24 -16.66
CA PRO A 22 -4.01 14.34 -17.23
C PRO A 22 -3.40 15.74 -17.06
N GLY A 23 -2.13 15.82 -16.74
CA GLY A 23 -1.42 17.06 -16.48
C GLY A 23 -1.56 17.59 -15.04
N THR A 24 -2.31 16.91 -14.19
CA THR A 24 -2.43 17.27 -12.77
C THR A 24 -1.44 16.42 -11.96
N ALA A 25 -0.54 17.09 -11.25
CA ALA A 25 0.34 16.39 -10.31
C ALA A 25 -0.49 15.75 -9.19
N SER A 26 -0.02 14.61 -8.68
CA SER A 26 -0.57 14.00 -7.47
C SER A 26 -0.51 15.01 -6.32
N HIS A 27 -1.57 15.11 -5.54
CA HIS A 27 -1.62 15.95 -4.34
C HIS A 27 -0.60 15.52 -3.29
N ALA A 28 -0.11 14.30 -3.36
CA ALA A 28 0.89 13.72 -2.49
C ALA A 28 2.24 13.48 -3.21
N ALA A 29 2.50 14.15 -4.34
CA ALA A 29 3.74 13.97 -5.12
C ALA A 29 5.02 14.23 -4.30
N ASN A 30 4.95 15.10 -3.28
CA ASN A 30 6.07 15.41 -2.41
C ASN A 30 6.19 14.46 -1.19
N ALA A 31 5.26 13.51 -1.01
CA ALA A 31 5.26 12.63 0.16
C ALA A 31 6.56 11.82 0.29
N PRO A 32 7.14 11.23 -0.78
CA PRO A 32 8.40 10.51 -0.66
C PRO A 32 9.54 11.37 -0.11
N ALA A 33 9.70 12.59 -0.61
CA ALA A 33 10.73 13.50 -0.15
C ALA A 33 10.51 13.93 1.31
N ALA A 34 9.27 14.28 1.66
CA ALA A 34 8.92 14.68 3.02
C ALA A 34 9.12 13.56 4.05
N ILE A 35 8.81 12.32 3.67
CA ILE A 35 9.03 11.15 4.53
C ILE A 35 10.53 10.94 4.76
N ARG A 36 11.36 11.00 3.70
CA ARG A 36 12.81 10.86 3.84
C ARG A 36 13.42 11.98 4.69
N GLU A 37 12.95 13.21 4.50
CA GLU A 37 13.34 14.33 5.34
C GLU A 37 13.01 14.08 6.82
N ALA A 38 11.79 13.66 7.11
CA ALA A 38 11.38 13.32 8.47
C ALA A 38 12.20 12.16 9.07
N LEU A 39 12.52 11.14 8.27
CA LEU A 39 13.32 10.00 8.72
C LEU A 39 14.77 10.40 9.03
N SER A 40 15.31 11.48 8.45
CA SER A 40 16.66 11.95 8.73
C SER A 40 16.90 12.39 10.18
N TRP A 41 15.81 12.64 10.93
CA TRP A 41 15.85 12.96 12.37
C TRP A 41 16.06 11.72 13.25
N TYR A 42 15.87 10.52 12.70
CA TYR A 42 16.01 9.27 13.42
C TYR A 42 17.41 8.68 13.21
N SER A 43 17.84 7.88 14.17
CA SER A 43 19.12 7.18 14.07
C SER A 43 19.07 6.17 12.93
N SER A 44 20.10 6.21 12.08
CA SER A 44 20.35 5.17 11.05
C SER A 44 21.18 4.00 11.58
N ASN A 45 21.47 3.96 12.89
CA ASN A 45 22.25 2.87 13.49
C ASN A 45 21.41 1.57 13.51
N PRO A 46 21.80 0.53 12.77
CA PRO A 46 21.07 -0.72 12.72
C PRO A 46 21.08 -1.49 14.05
N GLU A 47 22.03 -1.20 14.93
CA GLU A 47 22.13 -1.81 16.27
C GLU A 47 21.28 -1.11 17.34
N GLN A 48 20.52 -0.08 16.96
CA GLN A 48 19.62 0.59 17.90
C GLN A 48 18.53 -0.39 18.35
N LEU A 49 18.35 -0.46 19.67
CA LEU A 49 17.39 -1.38 20.25
C LEU A 49 15.95 -0.80 20.19
N ASP A 50 15.04 -1.66 19.82
CA ASP A 50 13.62 -1.50 20.10
C ASP A 50 13.36 -1.99 21.54
N LEU A 51 12.90 -1.10 22.40
CA LEU A 51 12.70 -1.40 23.82
C LEU A 51 11.50 -2.33 24.07
N ASP A 52 10.52 -2.41 23.15
CA ASP A 52 9.39 -3.32 23.28
C ASP A 52 9.80 -4.77 23.01
N THR A 53 10.70 -4.97 22.06
CA THR A 53 11.18 -6.29 21.68
C THR A 53 12.54 -6.66 22.27
N MET A 54 13.27 -5.69 22.83
CA MET A 54 14.66 -5.80 23.34
C MET A 54 15.63 -6.34 22.29
N LYS A 55 15.41 -6.02 21.02
CA LYS A 55 16.22 -6.46 19.87
C LYS A 55 16.64 -5.27 19.01
N PRO A 56 17.75 -5.40 18.28
CA PRO A 56 18.09 -4.40 17.26
C PRO A 56 16.95 -4.23 16.26
N VAL A 57 16.67 -2.99 15.86
CA VAL A 57 15.54 -2.64 14.96
C VAL A 57 15.59 -3.45 13.67
N PHE A 58 16.76 -3.59 13.07
CA PHE A 58 16.91 -4.35 11.82
C PHE A 58 17.39 -5.80 12.03
N SER A 59 17.79 -6.20 13.25
CA SER A 59 18.19 -7.59 13.59
C SER A 59 19.07 -8.27 12.52
N GLY A 60 20.08 -7.58 12.01
CA GLY A 60 20.98 -8.08 10.97
C GLY A 60 20.38 -8.08 9.56
N LYS A 61 19.28 -7.40 9.33
CA LYS A 61 18.67 -7.24 8.02
C LYS A 61 19.29 -6.10 7.21
N THR A 62 19.50 -6.33 5.92
CA THR A 62 19.96 -5.31 4.99
C THR A 62 18.78 -4.59 4.38
N VAL A 63 18.67 -3.29 4.62
CA VAL A 63 17.62 -2.42 4.07
C VAL A 63 18.27 -1.39 3.15
N VAL A 64 17.74 -1.26 1.93
CA VAL A 64 18.25 -0.31 0.94
C VAL A 64 17.13 0.60 0.46
N ASP A 65 17.38 1.90 0.39
CA ASP A 65 16.52 2.87 -0.29
C ASP A 65 17.00 3.05 -1.74
N CYS A 66 16.17 2.60 -2.68
CA CYS A 66 16.43 2.64 -4.12
C CYS A 66 16.06 3.99 -4.76
N GLY A 67 15.53 4.94 -3.97
CA GLY A 67 15.15 6.27 -4.45
C GLY A 67 13.78 6.29 -5.16
N ASP A 68 13.58 7.35 -5.95
CA ASP A 68 12.34 7.59 -6.67
C ASP A 68 12.39 6.98 -8.07
N ILE A 69 11.31 6.33 -8.48
CA ILE A 69 11.13 5.92 -9.88
C ILE A 69 10.55 7.08 -10.70
N ASN A 70 10.86 7.09 -11.99
CA ASN A 70 10.33 8.10 -12.91
C ASN A 70 8.80 7.97 -13.02
N GLY A 71 8.12 9.11 -13.00
CA GLY A 71 6.67 9.20 -13.15
C GLY A 71 6.25 10.38 -14.02
N SER A 72 5.05 10.30 -14.57
CA SER A 72 4.44 11.29 -15.45
C SER A 72 3.14 11.81 -14.83
N THR A 73 2.89 13.10 -14.97
CA THR A 73 1.60 13.71 -14.61
C THR A 73 0.52 13.49 -15.68
N THR A 74 0.89 12.99 -16.87
CA THR A 74 -0.02 12.85 -18.01
C THR A 74 -0.29 11.39 -18.39
N ASP A 75 0.59 10.46 -18.02
CA ASP A 75 0.50 9.05 -18.43
C ASP A 75 0.42 8.12 -17.21
N GLY A 76 -0.79 7.97 -16.68
CA GLY A 76 -1.05 7.04 -15.58
C GLY A 76 -0.81 5.57 -15.95
N SER A 77 -0.95 5.19 -17.22
CA SER A 77 -0.66 3.84 -17.67
C SER A 77 0.83 3.52 -17.59
N ALA A 78 1.68 4.43 -18.05
CA ALA A 78 3.13 4.29 -17.94
C ALA A 78 3.58 4.25 -16.48
N ASN A 79 2.97 5.07 -15.61
CA ASN A 79 3.24 5.04 -14.16
C ASN A 79 2.92 3.66 -13.57
N ARG A 80 1.73 3.11 -13.85
CA ARG A 80 1.34 1.78 -13.38
C ARG A 80 2.31 0.69 -13.86
N GLN A 81 2.70 0.72 -15.13
CA GLN A 81 3.67 -0.23 -15.68
C GLN A 81 5.02 -0.14 -15.00
N THR A 82 5.50 1.08 -14.73
CA THR A 82 6.79 1.29 -14.07
C THR A 82 6.77 0.79 -12.64
N ILE A 83 5.73 1.12 -11.85
CA ILE A 83 5.57 0.62 -10.47
C ILE A 83 5.48 -0.91 -10.46
N ASN A 84 4.65 -1.50 -11.33
CA ASN A 84 4.47 -2.95 -11.40
C ASN A 84 5.80 -3.66 -11.74
N ARG A 85 6.52 -3.18 -12.76
CA ARG A 85 7.82 -3.74 -13.17
C ARG A 85 8.85 -3.63 -12.03
N THR A 86 9.03 -2.43 -11.46
CA THR A 86 9.98 -2.21 -10.35
C THR A 86 9.68 -3.14 -9.17
N THR A 87 8.41 -3.31 -8.82
CA THR A 87 8.02 -4.22 -7.75
C THR A 87 8.38 -5.66 -8.07
N LYS A 88 8.11 -6.12 -9.31
CA LYS A 88 8.48 -7.48 -9.75
C LYS A 88 9.99 -7.70 -9.75
N ASP A 89 10.75 -6.71 -10.23
CA ASP A 89 12.21 -6.78 -10.26
C ASP A 89 12.79 -6.95 -8.84
N ILE A 90 12.24 -6.23 -7.86
CA ILE A 90 12.61 -6.38 -6.45
C ILE A 90 12.22 -7.78 -5.91
N LEU A 91 11.00 -8.25 -6.19
CA LEU A 91 10.56 -9.58 -5.74
C LEU A 91 11.43 -10.70 -6.30
N LEU A 92 11.91 -10.57 -7.55
CA LEU A 92 12.79 -11.56 -8.18
C LEU A 92 14.16 -11.69 -7.49
N THR A 93 14.62 -10.68 -6.76
CA THR A 93 15.85 -10.76 -5.95
C THR A 93 15.63 -11.46 -4.60
N GLY A 94 14.38 -11.75 -4.23
CA GLY A 94 14.02 -12.28 -2.91
C GLY A 94 13.81 -11.19 -1.86
N SER A 95 14.01 -9.92 -2.20
CA SER A 95 13.82 -8.80 -1.28
C SER A 95 12.34 -8.49 -1.06
N ILE A 96 12.00 -7.96 0.10
CA ILE A 96 10.67 -7.44 0.41
C ILE A 96 10.56 -6.01 -0.13
N PRO A 97 9.65 -5.72 -1.08
CA PRO A 97 9.47 -4.38 -1.57
C PRO A 97 8.67 -3.51 -0.59
N ILE A 98 9.12 -2.28 -0.37
CA ILE A 98 8.37 -1.23 0.31
C ILE A 98 8.18 -0.07 -0.66
N LEU A 99 6.93 0.31 -0.93
CA LEU A 99 6.60 1.46 -1.76
C LEU A 99 6.23 2.66 -0.88
N ILE A 100 6.98 3.76 -1.05
CA ILE A 100 6.55 5.06 -0.55
C ILE A 100 5.81 5.75 -1.70
N GLY A 101 4.50 5.87 -1.56
CA GLY A 101 3.64 6.38 -2.63
C GLY A 101 3.53 7.89 -2.66
N GLY A 102 3.02 8.36 -3.80
CA GLY A 102 2.32 9.62 -3.97
C GLY A 102 0.90 9.48 -3.38
N ASP A 103 -0.11 9.46 -4.25
CA ASP A 103 -1.49 9.21 -3.81
C ASP A 103 -1.82 7.70 -3.79
N ASP A 104 -3.01 7.38 -3.29
CA ASP A 104 -3.46 5.99 -3.10
C ASP A 104 -3.79 5.25 -4.41
N SER A 105 -3.45 5.78 -5.57
CA SER A 105 -3.49 5.03 -6.83
C SER A 105 -2.19 4.22 -7.06
N THR A 106 -1.10 4.57 -6.37
CA THR A 106 0.19 3.87 -6.50
C THR A 106 0.17 2.43 -5.96
N PRO A 107 -0.60 2.08 -4.91
CA PRO A 107 -0.71 0.70 -4.46
C PRO A 107 -1.35 -0.26 -5.47
N ILE A 108 -2.17 0.20 -6.42
CA ILE A 108 -2.84 -0.69 -7.37
C ILE A 108 -1.83 -1.55 -8.15
N PRO A 109 -0.88 -0.97 -8.92
CA PRO A 109 0.12 -1.75 -9.64
C PRO A 109 1.13 -2.47 -8.74
N PHE A 110 1.37 -1.96 -7.53
CA PHE A 110 2.21 -2.61 -6.53
C PHE A 110 1.57 -3.92 -6.04
N ILE A 111 0.30 -3.88 -5.65
CA ILE A 111 -0.45 -5.08 -5.22
C ILE A 111 -0.60 -6.07 -6.37
N GLU A 112 -0.87 -5.58 -7.60
CA GLU A 112 -0.93 -6.42 -8.81
C GLU A 112 0.37 -7.21 -9.01
N ALA A 113 1.52 -6.55 -8.87
CA ALA A 113 2.82 -7.19 -9.02
C ALA A 113 3.02 -8.31 -7.99
N ILE A 114 2.71 -8.08 -6.71
CA ILE A 114 2.82 -9.08 -5.66
C ILE A 114 1.82 -10.22 -5.89
N ALA A 115 0.56 -9.89 -6.17
CA ALA A 115 -0.49 -10.87 -6.43
C ALA A 115 -0.21 -11.74 -7.66
N SER A 116 0.57 -11.26 -8.63
CA SER A 116 1.01 -12.07 -9.76
C SER A 116 2.01 -13.18 -9.38
N GLN A 117 2.62 -13.12 -8.20
CA GLN A 117 3.63 -14.07 -7.74
C GLN A 117 3.12 -14.99 -6.63
N MET A 118 2.20 -14.53 -5.80
CA MET A 118 1.77 -15.27 -4.62
C MET A 118 0.35 -14.84 -4.16
N PRO A 119 -0.35 -15.67 -3.37
CA PRO A 119 -1.58 -15.27 -2.70
C PRO A 119 -1.36 -14.11 -1.73
N VAL A 120 -2.28 -13.13 -1.72
CA VAL A 120 -2.19 -11.89 -0.95
C VAL A 120 -3.39 -11.73 -0.04
N VAL A 121 -3.14 -11.32 1.19
CA VAL A 121 -4.12 -10.74 2.11
C VAL A 121 -3.78 -9.27 2.28
N ILE A 122 -4.70 -8.37 1.96
CA ILE A 122 -4.51 -6.93 2.10
C ILE A 122 -5.04 -6.49 3.46
N VAL A 123 -4.22 -5.76 4.21
CA VAL A 123 -4.64 -5.01 5.40
C VAL A 123 -4.46 -3.53 5.08
N GLN A 124 -5.58 -2.83 4.85
CA GLN A 124 -5.58 -1.38 4.62
C GLN A 124 -5.91 -0.65 5.93
N ILE A 125 -5.09 0.35 6.26
CA ILE A 125 -5.34 1.27 7.38
C ILE A 125 -5.64 2.63 6.77
N ASP A 126 -6.93 2.95 6.63
CA ASP A 126 -7.40 4.16 5.95
C ASP A 126 -8.74 4.65 6.53
N ALA A 127 -9.04 5.93 6.31
CA ALA A 127 -10.34 6.53 6.62
C ALA A 127 -11.42 6.17 5.58
N HIS A 128 -11.02 5.80 4.37
CA HIS A 128 -11.89 5.52 3.23
C HIS A 128 -11.90 4.03 2.89
N ILE A 129 -12.84 3.62 2.04
CA ILE A 129 -12.92 2.23 1.59
C ILE A 129 -12.34 2.00 0.19
N ASP A 130 -12.10 3.07 -0.57
CA ASP A 130 -11.51 3.10 -1.92
C ASP A 130 -12.13 2.07 -2.89
N TRP A 131 -13.47 2.04 -2.91
CA TRP A 131 -14.23 1.05 -3.66
C TRP A 131 -15.00 1.66 -4.85
N ARG A 132 -14.54 2.81 -5.36
CA ARG A 132 -15.15 3.42 -6.55
C ARG A 132 -14.91 2.56 -7.77
N GLU A 133 -15.95 2.39 -8.62
CA GLU A 133 -15.76 1.78 -9.93
C GLU A 133 -14.90 2.68 -10.82
N GLU A 134 -15.22 3.97 -10.85
CA GLU A 134 -14.50 5.00 -11.59
C GLU A 134 -14.81 6.39 -11.06
N ILE A 135 -14.00 7.37 -11.45
CA ILE A 135 -14.31 8.80 -11.33
C ILE A 135 -13.96 9.47 -12.64
N GLY A 136 -14.99 10.01 -13.34
CA GLY A 136 -14.79 10.70 -14.63
C GLY A 136 -14.22 9.81 -15.73
N GLY A 137 -14.51 8.51 -15.71
CA GLY A 137 -13.99 7.51 -16.66
C GLY A 137 -12.64 6.90 -16.26
N GLU A 138 -11.97 7.42 -15.21
CA GLU A 138 -10.71 6.82 -14.72
C GLU A 138 -11.01 5.77 -13.64
N ARG A 139 -10.63 4.54 -13.93
CA ARG A 139 -10.86 3.39 -13.05
C ARG A 139 -9.74 3.14 -12.05
N PHE A 140 -8.53 3.64 -12.33
CA PHE A 140 -7.32 3.34 -11.57
C PHE A 140 -6.88 4.50 -10.66
N GLY A 141 -7.76 5.46 -10.41
CA GLY A 141 -7.49 6.57 -9.51
C GLY A 141 -7.53 6.17 -8.03
N PHE A 142 -7.07 7.06 -7.17
CA PHE A 142 -6.83 6.82 -5.74
C PHE A 142 -8.08 6.44 -4.93
N SER A 143 -9.30 6.67 -5.41
CA SER A 143 -10.52 6.22 -4.73
C SER A 143 -10.98 4.81 -5.15
N SER A 144 -10.20 4.12 -5.98
CA SER A 144 -10.55 2.81 -6.57
C SER A 144 -9.58 1.69 -6.16
N THR A 145 -8.64 1.99 -5.28
CA THR A 145 -7.51 1.12 -4.95
C THR A 145 -7.95 -0.27 -4.47
N MET A 146 -8.85 -0.34 -3.51
CA MET A 146 -9.34 -1.64 -3.03
C MET A 146 -10.28 -2.32 -4.03
N ARG A 147 -11.05 -1.54 -4.79
CA ARG A 147 -11.88 -2.08 -5.87
C ARG A 147 -11.02 -2.74 -6.94
N ARG A 148 -9.95 -2.08 -7.40
CA ARG A 148 -9.03 -2.68 -8.40
C ARG A 148 -8.29 -3.88 -7.82
N SER A 149 -7.82 -3.76 -6.58
CA SER A 149 -7.13 -4.87 -5.91
C SER A 149 -8.00 -6.12 -5.78
N SER A 150 -9.30 -5.96 -5.59
CA SER A 150 -10.24 -7.09 -5.49
C SER A 150 -10.44 -7.87 -6.80
N GLU A 151 -9.99 -7.31 -7.92
CA GLU A 151 -10.09 -7.94 -9.25
C GLU A 151 -8.86 -8.81 -9.57
N PHE A 152 -7.79 -8.75 -8.77
CA PHE A 152 -6.61 -9.58 -8.96
C PHE A 152 -6.86 -11.00 -8.40
N GLU A 153 -6.61 -12.01 -9.23
CA GLU A 153 -6.97 -13.41 -8.95
C GLU A 153 -6.42 -13.93 -7.61
N ASN A 154 -5.21 -13.54 -7.23
CA ASN A 154 -4.56 -14.00 -6.02
C ASN A 154 -4.78 -13.11 -4.79
N VAL A 155 -5.57 -12.05 -4.87
CA VAL A 155 -6.03 -11.31 -3.69
C VAL A 155 -7.15 -12.11 -3.03
N ARG A 156 -6.82 -12.75 -1.92
CA ARG A 156 -7.71 -13.70 -1.23
C ARG A 156 -8.60 -13.04 -0.18
N LYS A 157 -8.16 -11.93 0.37
CA LYS A 157 -8.87 -11.24 1.45
C LYS A 157 -8.48 -9.77 1.50
N ILE A 158 -9.44 -8.93 1.84
CA ILE A 158 -9.23 -7.51 2.14
C ILE A 158 -9.81 -7.20 3.52
N ILE A 159 -8.97 -6.63 4.37
CA ILE A 159 -9.31 -6.18 5.72
C ILE A 159 -9.09 -4.67 5.75
N GLN A 160 -10.13 -3.90 6.03
CA GLN A 160 -10.06 -2.44 6.09
C GLN A 160 -10.27 -1.95 7.52
N ILE A 161 -9.30 -1.20 8.03
CA ILE A 161 -9.24 -0.71 9.40
C ILE A 161 -9.25 0.81 9.37
N GLY A 162 -10.15 1.43 10.15
CA GLY A 162 -10.13 2.88 10.32
C GLY A 162 -11.16 3.64 9.50
N GLY A 163 -11.97 2.98 8.69
CA GLY A 163 -13.05 3.62 7.92
C GLY A 163 -13.94 4.49 8.83
N ARG A 164 -14.06 5.80 8.51
CA ARG A 164 -14.73 6.77 9.36
C ARG A 164 -15.17 8.02 8.60
N GLY A 165 -16.07 8.77 9.23
CA GLY A 165 -16.54 10.05 8.72
C GLY A 165 -17.52 9.97 7.55
N PRO A 166 -18.19 11.07 7.22
CA PRO A 166 -19.05 11.16 6.04
C PRO A 166 -18.20 11.21 4.77
N GLY A 167 -18.68 10.57 3.69
CA GLY A 167 -18.01 10.59 2.38
C GLY A 167 -16.97 9.49 2.16
N SER A 168 -16.64 8.68 3.18
CA SER A 168 -15.70 7.57 3.03
C SER A 168 -16.25 6.44 2.15
N ALA A 169 -17.57 6.29 2.07
CA ALA A 169 -18.23 5.28 1.24
C ALA A 169 -19.59 5.76 0.73
N ARG A 170 -19.94 5.38 -0.51
CA ARG A 170 -21.33 5.44 -0.97
C ARG A 170 -22.04 4.13 -0.63
N PRO A 171 -23.37 4.11 -0.46
CA PRO A 171 -24.09 2.88 -0.16
C PRO A 171 -23.82 1.73 -1.14
N ALA A 172 -23.77 2.04 -2.45
CA ALA A 172 -23.50 1.03 -3.48
C ALA A 172 -22.06 0.51 -3.43
N ASP A 173 -21.06 1.37 -3.19
CA ASP A 173 -19.67 0.97 -3.07
C ASP A 173 -19.47 0.07 -1.84
N LEU A 174 -20.09 0.43 -0.71
CA LEU A 174 -20.05 -0.39 0.50
C LEU A 174 -20.72 -1.75 0.30
N ALA A 175 -21.91 -1.78 -0.32
CA ALA A 175 -22.60 -3.03 -0.61
C ALA A 175 -21.77 -3.95 -1.53
N ALA A 176 -21.11 -3.39 -2.56
CA ALA A 176 -20.23 -4.15 -3.44
C ALA A 176 -19.00 -4.71 -2.70
N ALA A 177 -18.38 -3.91 -1.84
CA ALA A 177 -17.24 -4.36 -1.03
C ALA A 177 -17.63 -5.50 -0.05
N GLN A 178 -18.81 -5.37 0.58
CA GLN A 178 -19.35 -6.41 1.46
C GLN A 178 -19.69 -7.69 0.70
N ALA A 179 -20.28 -7.57 -0.49
CA ALA A 179 -20.60 -8.72 -1.34
C ALA A 179 -19.32 -9.46 -1.81
N TRP A 180 -18.23 -8.75 -2.04
CA TRP A 180 -16.92 -9.37 -2.31
C TRP A 180 -16.32 -10.08 -1.08
N GLY A 181 -16.69 -9.68 0.13
CA GLY A 181 -16.25 -10.31 1.37
C GLY A 181 -15.27 -9.48 2.21
N VAL A 182 -15.15 -8.18 1.94
CA VAL A 182 -14.30 -7.26 2.73
C VAL A 182 -14.72 -7.27 4.20
N LYS A 183 -13.72 -7.27 5.09
CA LYS A 183 -13.93 -7.12 6.53
C LYS A 183 -13.60 -5.70 6.96
N PHE A 184 -14.57 -5.02 7.57
CA PHE A 184 -14.45 -3.64 8.02
C PHE A 184 -14.30 -3.57 9.54
N PHE A 185 -13.33 -2.80 10.00
CA PHE A 185 -13.11 -2.50 11.41
C PHE A 185 -13.05 -0.97 11.59
N SER A 186 -14.14 -0.40 12.11
CA SER A 186 -14.19 1.02 12.41
C SER A 186 -13.46 1.33 13.71
N PRO A 187 -12.96 2.57 13.92
CA PRO A 187 -12.36 2.99 15.19
C PRO A 187 -13.29 2.77 16.40
N VAL A 188 -14.60 2.92 16.20
CA VAL A 188 -15.60 2.70 17.26
C VAL A 188 -15.61 1.25 17.74
N MET A 189 -15.33 0.28 16.87
CA MET A 189 -15.25 -1.13 17.27
C MET A 189 -14.09 -1.36 18.23
N PHE A 190 -12.91 -0.75 17.98
CA PHE A 190 -11.75 -0.86 18.88
C PHE A 190 -12.01 -0.22 20.23
N ILE A 191 -12.68 0.93 20.27
CA ILE A 191 -13.06 1.61 21.52
C ILE A 191 -14.01 0.74 22.35
N ARG A 192 -14.99 0.10 21.70
CA ARG A 192 -16.00 -0.72 22.39
C ARG A 192 -15.48 -2.07 22.88
N THR A 193 -14.56 -2.67 22.14
CA THR A 193 -14.02 -4.01 22.47
C THR A 193 -12.78 -3.95 23.35
N GLY A 194 -12.15 -2.77 23.48
CA GLY A 194 -10.94 -2.56 24.30
C GLY A 194 -9.72 -3.36 23.81
N SER A 195 -9.76 -3.96 22.61
CA SER A 195 -8.73 -4.91 22.20
C SER A 195 -8.58 -5.04 20.68
N LEU A 196 -7.33 -4.99 20.24
CA LEU A 196 -6.89 -5.50 18.93
C LEU A 196 -7.08 -7.03 18.78
N LEU A 197 -7.34 -7.74 19.88
CA LEU A 197 -7.57 -9.19 19.90
C LEU A 197 -8.76 -9.62 19.03
N SER A 198 -9.69 -8.70 18.73
CA SER A 198 -10.80 -8.94 17.80
C SER A 198 -10.36 -9.21 16.35
N LEU A 199 -9.12 -8.87 15.99
CA LEU A 199 -8.56 -9.15 14.65
C LEU A 199 -7.94 -10.55 14.54
N THR A 200 -7.52 -11.15 15.65
CA THR A 200 -6.78 -12.42 15.68
C THR A 200 -7.48 -13.56 14.93
N PRO A 201 -8.81 -13.77 15.03
CA PRO A 201 -9.48 -14.82 14.29
C PRO A 201 -9.42 -14.64 12.77
N PHE A 202 -9.40 -13.39 12.30
CA PHE A 202 -9.41 -13.08 10.86
C PHE A 202 -8.02 -13.18 10.23
N LEU A 203 -6.95 -12.93 11.01
CA LEU A 203 -5.57 -13.05 10.56
C LEU A 203 -5.10 -14.53 10.51
N LYS A 204 -5.72 -15.41 11.32
CA LYS A 204 -5.39 -16.84 11.40
C LYS A 204 -6.21 -17.75 10.48
N MET A 205 -7.16 -17.21 9.70
CA MET A 205 -7.91 -18.03 8.76
C MET A 205 -6.99 -18.50 7.61
N PRO A 206 -7.07 -19.74 7.16
CA PRO A 206 -6.27 -20.22 6.03
C PRO A 206 -6.54 -19.38 4.79
N ILE A 207 -5.50 -19.16 4.02
CA ILE A 207 -5.48 -18.43 2.75
C ILE A 207 -6.12 -19.27 1.65
#